data_ff21d9b813e96366416143d64090441a
#
_entry.id   ff21d9b813e96366416143d64090441a
#
_cell.length_a   1.000
_cell.length_b   1.000
_cell.length_c   1.000
_cell.angle_alpha   90.00
_cell.angle_beta   90.00
_cell.angle_gamma   90.00
#
_symmetry.space_group_name_H-M   'P 1'
#
loop_
_entity.id
_entity.type
_entity.pdbx_description
1 polymer ?
#
loop_
_entity_poly.entity_id
_entity_poly.type
_entity_poly.pdbx_seq_one_letter_code
_entity_poly.pdbx_strand_id
1 'polypeptide(L)'
;HGKFRRQRQMCIRDRSGGQKQRVAIARALAVEPKVLLLDEPLSALDLKLRQKMRTELRAIQQRVGITFIYITHDQGEALTMSDRVGVMNDGELEQVGSCYDVYESPCTPFVATFVGENNAFYGKVEKVEGGKVKVQTGGSSFVGQAGLGLDKKNYKFKSGDEVIMFVRPESINLKSNSKKLQNSFSAEVKTIEFEGNRKNIFLKSTGNVDIRLSVSSGSGTTGLE
;
A
#
# COMPACT_ATOMS: atom_id res chain seq x y z
N HIS A 1 25.58 43.16 17.96
CA HIS A 1 25.21 41.71 18.06
C HIS A 1 23.67 41.46 17.98
N GLY A 2 22.83 42.42 18.43
CA GLY A 2 21.34 42.23 18.42
C GLY A 2 20.68 42.24 17.05
N LYS A 3 21.20 43.02 16.07
CA LYS A 3 20.62 43.09 14.70
C LYS A 3 20.79 41.79 13.92
N PHE A 4 21.92 41.06 14.10
CA PHE A 4 22.13 39.77 13.41
C PHE A 4 21.21 38.64 13.93
N ARG A 5 20.85 38.64 15.23
CA ARG A 5 19.88 37.65 15.76
C ARG A 5 18.50 37.85 15.22
N ARG A 6 18.02 39.10 15.08
CA ARG A 6 16.67 39.40 14.48
C ARG A 6 16.60 39.04 13.02
N GLN A 7 17.63 39.30 12.22
CA GLN A 7 17.67 38.91 10.80
C GLN A 7 17.68 37.38 10.64
N ARG A 8 18.40 36.63 11.45
CA ARG A 8 18.36 35.14 11.39
C ARG A 8 16.99 34.57 11.75
N GLN A 9 16.31 35.14 12.73
CA GLN A 9 14.94 34.70 13.09
C GLN A 9 13.90 35.08 12.02
N MET A 10 13.99 36.25 11.41
CA MET A 10 13.11 36.67 10.30
C MET A 10 13.27 35.75 9.08
N CYS A 11 14.50 35.43 8.69
CA CYS A 11 14.77 34.52 7.56
C CYS A 11 14.26 33.08 7.73
N ILE A 12 14.06 32.60 8.96
CA ILE A 12 13.50 31.27 9.22
C ILE A 12 11.97 31.28 9.15
N ARG A 13 11.30 32.36 9.61
CA ARG A 13 9.83 32.47 9.57
C ARG A 13 9.30 32.59 8.15
N ASP A 14 10.01 33.28 7.28
CA ASP A 14 9.58 33.59 5.91
C ASP A 14 9.91 32.49 4.90
N ARG A 15 10.50 31.38 5.34
CA ARG A 15 10.85 30.24 4.47
C ARG A 15 9.64 29.36 4.18
N SER A 16 9.59 28.80 2.95
CA SER A 16 8.59 27.79 2.58
C SER A 16 8.68 26.55 3.48
N GLY A 17 7.62 25.79 3.60
CA GLY A 17 7.57 24.56 4.39
C GLY A 17 8.74 23.61 4.07
N GLY A 18 9.00 23.36 2.79
CA GLY A 18 10.11 22.53 2.37
C GLY A 18 11.49 23.08 2.73
N GLN A 19 11.69 24.41 2.73
CA GLN A 19 12.94 25.02 3.18
C GLN A 19 13.13 24.86 4.68
N LYS A 20 12.07 25.03 5.48
CA LYS A 20 12.09 24.81 6.93
C LYS A 20 12.47 23.35 7.23
N GLN A 21 11.90 22.40 6.49
CA GLN A 21 12.19 20.97 6.64
C GLN A 21 13.67 20.65 6.34
N ARG A 22 14.22 21.16 5.24
CA ARG A 22 15.65 20.98 4.91
C ARG A 22 16.57 21.50 6.01
N VAL A 23 16.25 22.66 6.58
CA VAL A 23 17.04 23.22 7.69
C VAL A 23 16.95 22.34 8.93
N ALA A 24 15.78 21.79 9.26
CA ALA A 24 15.61 20.89 10.39
C ALA A 24 16.45 19.61 10.21
N ILE A 25 16.41 19.00 9.02
CA ILE A 25 17.20 17.80 8.69
C ILE A 25 18.70 18.11 8.72
N ALA A 26 19.14 19.23 8.11
CA ALA A 26 20.53 19.63 8.13
C ALA A 26 21.06 19.83 9.57
N ARG A 27 20.25 20.41 10.46
CA ARG A 27 20.59 20.55 11.89
C ARG A 27 20.71 19.20 12.60
N ALA A 28 19.80 18.27 12.30
CA ALA A 28 19.83 16.93 12.90
C ALA A 28 21.03 16.11 12.40
N LEU A 29 21.43 16.29 11.14
CA LEU A 29 22.61 15.63 10.57
C LEU A 29 23.95 16.25 11.01
N ALA A 30 23.97 17.53 11.40
CA ALA A 30 25.20 18.24 11.77
C ALA A 30 25.89 17.67 13.03
N VAL A 31 25.21 16.88 13.84
CA VAL A 31 25.75 16.17 14.99
C VAL A 31 26.25 14.76 14.69
N GLU A 32 26.24 14.38 13.39
CA GLU A 32 26.67 13.08 12.88
C GLU A 32 26.03 11.87 13.61
N PRO A 33 24.69 11.80 13.67
CA PRO A 33 23.99 10.74 14.38
C PRO A 33 24.14 9.41 13.64
N LYS A 34 24.10 8.28 14.37
CA LYS A 34 24.02 6.94 13.76
C LYS A 34 22.62 6.61 13.24
N VAL A 35 21.60 7.19 13.87
CA VAL A 35 20.19 7.01 13.53
C VAL A 35 19.47 8.35 13.51
N LEU A 36 18.70 8.62 12.48
CA LEU A 36 17.84 9.80 12.38
C LEU A 36 16.37 9.38 12.46
N LEU A 37 15.65 9.96 13.42
CA LEU A 37 14.21 9.76 13.59
C LEU A 37 13.45 10.90 12.91
N LEU A 38 12.51 10.56 12.05
CA LEU A 38 11.68 11.50 11.29
C LEU A 38 10.21 11.17 11.57
N ASP A 39 9.55 12.03 12.33
CA ASP A 39 8.13 11.88 12.67
C ASP A 39 7.31 12.76 11.75
N GLU A 40 6.54 12.13 10.86
CA GLU A 40 5.68 12.77 9.84
C GLU A 40 6.31 13.98 9.12
N PRO A 41 7.56 13.88 8.63
CA PRO A 41 8.30 15.06 8.20
C PRO A 41 7.73 15.76 6.97
N LEU A 42 6.85 15.13 6.22
CA LEU A 42 6.29 15.67 4.98
C LEU A 42 4.77 15.96 5.05
N SER A 43 4.13 15.70 6.19
CA SER A 43 2.67 15.82 6.37
C SER A 43 2.12 17.22 6.07
N ALA A 44 2.86 18.28 6.40
CA ALA A 44 2.46 19.67 6.21
C ALA A 44 2.74 20.23 4.79
N LEU A 45 3.21 19.41 3.84
CA LEU A 45 3.57 19.85 2.49
C LEU A 45 2.46 19.51 1.48
N ASP A 46 2.30 20.35 0.46
CA ASP A 46 1.47 20.04 -0.69
C ASP A 46 2.03 18.84 -1.49
N LEU A 47 1.19 18.21 -2.30
CA LEU A 47 1.52 16.97 -3.01
C LEU A 47 2.79 17.08 -3.87
N LYS A 48 2.94 18.16 -4.63
CA LYS A 48 4.08 18.35 -5.54
C LYS A 48 5.38 18.55 -4.78
N LEU A 49 5.35 19.35 -3.73
CA LEU A 49 6.49 19.59 -2.86
C LEU A 49 6.84 18.35 -2.05
N ARG A 50 5.84 17.59 -1.59
CA ARG A 50 6.02 16.32 -0.89
C ARG A 50 6.75 15.30 -1.76
N GLN A 51 6.34 15.12 -3.02
CA GLN A 51 7.00 14.22 -3.97
C GLN A 51 8.47 14.61 -4.19
N LYS A 52 8.77 15.90 -4.35
CA LYS A 52 10.13 16.40 -4.49
C LYS A 52 10.97 16.13 -3.23
N MET A 53 10.40 16.43 -2.07
CA MET A 53 11.10 16.23 -0.78
C MET A 53 11.36 14.75 -0.49
N ARG A 54 10.46 13.82 -0.87
CA ARG A 54 10.71 12.37 -0.78
C ARG A 54 11.98 11.98 -1.54
N THR A 55 12.10 12.38 -2.79
CA THR A 55 13.29 12.09 -3.60
C THR A 55 14.57 12.68 -2.99
N GLU A 56 14.50 13.91 -2.50
CA GLU A 56 15.65 14.57 -1.85
C GLU A 56 16.06 13.86 -0.55
N LEU A 57 15.09 13.48 0.31
CA LEU A 57 15.36 12.76 1.54
C LEU A 57 16.02 11.41 1.31
N ARG A 58 15.52 10.65 0.31
CA ARG A 58 16.12 9.37 -0.08
C ARG A 58 17.55 9.56 -0.57
N ALA A 59 17.82 10.58 -1.40
CA ALA A 59 19.17 10.90 -1.85
C ALA A 59 20.11 11.31 -0.72
N ILE A 60 19.61 12.07 0.25
CA ILE A 60 20.38 12.43 1.45
C ILE A 60 20.73 11.19 2.26
N GLN A 61 19.75 10.33 2.54
CA GLN A 61 19.95 9.08 3.28
C GLN A 61 21.01 8.20 2.63
N GLN A 62 20.92 7.99 1.32
CA GLN A 62 21.90 7.20 0.56
C GLN A 62 23.32 7.81 0.60
N ARG A 63 23.42 9.14 0.55
CA ARG A 63 24.71 9.85 0.60
C ARG A 63 25.35 9.79 1.97
N VAL A 64 24.56 9.97 3.02
CA VAL A 64 25.06 9.99 4.40
C VAL A 64 25.29 8.57 4.95
N GLY A 65 24.55 7.57 4.46
CA GLY A 65 24.73 6.16 4.80
C GLY A 65 24.31 5.79 6.23
N ILE A 66 23.51 6.63 6.90
CA ILE A 66 22.99 6.34 8.25
C ILE A 66 21.58 5.75 8.18
N THR A 67 21.15 5.15 9.28
CA THR A 67 19.79 4.61 9.39
C THR A 67 18.79 5.73 9.60
N PHE A 68 17.75 5.79 8.75
CA PHE A 68 16.57 6.63 8.95
C PHE A 68 15.43 5.77 9.47
N ILE A 69 14.78 6.21 10.53
CA ILE A 69 13.47 5.69 10.96
C ILE A 69 12.45 6.77 10.64
N TYR A 70 11.54 6.44 9.74
CA TYR A 70 10.56 7.35 9.16
C TYR A 70 9.16 6.93 9.57
N ILE A 71 8.47 7.77 10.34
CA ILE A 71 7.07 7.56 10.74
C ILE A 71 6.19 8.34 9.79
N THR A 72 5.19 7.67 9.22
CA THR A 72 4.21 8.29 8.33
C THR A 72 2.91 7.50 8.33
N HIS A 73 1.81 8.19 8.06
CA HIS A 73 0.52 7.58 7.73
C HIS A 73 0.29 7.49 6.21
N ASP A 74 1.18 8.05 5.38
CA ASP A 74 1.13 7.97 3.92
C ASP A 74 1.82 6.68 3.45
N GLN A 75 1.01 5.72 2.98
CA GLN A 75 1.49 4.42 2.49
C GLN A 75 2.42 4.58 1.28
N GLY A 76 2.15 5.55 0.40
CA GLY A 76 2.98 5.85 -0.75
C GLY A 76 4.38 6.32 -0.33
N GLU A 77 4.50 7.08 0.77
CA GLU A 77 5.79 7.45 1.35
C GLU A 77 6.52 6.22 1.88
N ALA A 78 5.85 5.42 2.71
CA ALA A 78 6.44 4.21 3.28
C ALA A 78 6.97 3.26 2.21
N LEU A 79 6.15 2.94 1.19
CA LEU A 79 6.52 1.99 0.14
C LEU A 79 7.60 2.50 -0.82
N THR A 80 7.70 3.83 -1.04
CA THR A 80 8.66 4.37 -2.03
C THR A 80 10.01 4.78 -1.44
N MET A 81 10.06 5.06 -0.14
CA MET A 81 11.26 5.59 0.51
C MET A 81 12.04 4.56 1.32
N SER A 82 11.39 3.51 1.79
CA SER A 82 11.96 2.60 2.78
C SER A 82 12.58 1.36 2.14
N ASP A 83 13.61 0.80 2.77
CA ASP A 83 14.13 -0.53 2.45
C ASP A 83 13.32 -1.61 3.18
N ARG A 84 12.79 -1.24 4.35
CA ARG A 84 11.90 -2.10 5.16
C ARG A 84 10.76 -1.25 5.71
N VAL A 85 9.57 -1.82 5.73
CA VAL A 85 8.35 -1.21 6.27
C VAL A 85 7.88 -2.01 7.49
N GLY A 86 7.54 -1.31 8.56
CA GLY A 86 6.82 -1.84 9.71
C GLY A 86 5.40 -1.31 9.73
N VAL A 87 4.41 -2.18 9.76
CA VAL A 87 3.00 -1.82 9.93
C VAL A 87 2.63 -1.97 11.40
N MET A 88 2.12 -0.91 11.98
CA MET A 88 1.68 -0.88 13.38
C MET A 88 0.16 -0.74 13.48
N ASN A 89 -0.42 -1.38 14.47
CA ASN A 89 -1.83 -1.31 14.80
C ASN A 89 -1.99 -1.36 16.32
N ASP A 90 -2.73 -0.42 16.89
CA ASP A 90 -3.00 -0.33 18.35
C ASP A 90 -1.75 -0.49 19.24
N GLY A 91 -0.61 0.07 18.79
CA GLY A 91 0.66 0.01 19.52
C GLY A 91 1.44 -1.28 19.32
N GLU A 92 0.92 -2.25 18.57
CA GLU A 92 1.59 -3.51 18.23
C GLU A 92 2.15 -3.49 16.81
N LEU A 93 3.26 -4.21 16.61
CA LEU A 93 3.89 -4.39 15.32
C LEU A 93 3.25 -5.57 14.59
N GLU A 94 2.41 -5.29 13.60
CA GLU A 94 1.69 -6.29 12.81
C GLU A 94 2.60 -7.07 11.86
N GLN A 95 3.42 -6.36 11.11
CA GLN A 95 4.34 -6.96 10.13
C GLN A 95 5.56 -6.07 9.91
N VAL A 96 6.72 -6.69 9.70
CA VAL A 96 7.94 -6.01 9.22
C VAL A 96 8.50 -6.80 8.04
N GLY A 97 8.72 -6.13 6.92
CA GLY A 97 9.25 -6.78 5.72
C GLY A 97 9.81 -5.77 4.73
N SER A 98 10.23 -6.25 3.56
CA SER A 98 10.45 -5.37 2.41
C SER A 98 9.12 -4.72 1.99
N CYS A 99 9.19 -3.63 1.23
CA CYS A 99 7.98 -3.00 0.68
C CYS A 99 7.14 -4.00 -0.14
N TYR A 100 7.82 -4.88 -0.87
CA TYR A 100 7.18 -5.93 -1.65
C TYR A 100 6.47 -6.96 -0.77
N ASP A 101 7.14 -7.46 0.29
CA ASP A 101 6.55 -8.47 1.18
C ASP A 101 5.29 -7.94 1.89
N VAL A 102 5.36 -6.68 2.38
CA VAL A 102 4.23 -6.07 3.09
C VAL A 102 3.04 -5.84 2.14
N TYR A 103 3.31 -5.53 0.88
CA TYR A 103 2.27 -5.29 -0.13
C TYR A 103 1.67 -6.58 -0.70
N GLU A 104 2.51 -7.51 -1.15
CA GLU A 104 2.10 -8.72 -1.87
C GLU A 104 1.78 -9.91 -0.95
N SER A 105 2.40 -9.94 0.25
CA SER A 105 2.28 -11.03 1.19
C SER A 105 1.92 -10.54 2.59
N PRO A 106 0.79 -9.80 2.74
CA PRO A 106 0.34 -9.32 4.03
C PRO A 106 0.05 -10.50 4.96
N CYS A 107 0.56 -10.44 6.21
CA CYS A 107 0.43 -11.54 7.15
C CYS A 107 -0.85 -11.50 7.98
N THR A 108 -1.59 -10.38 7.97
CA THR A 108 -2.88 -10.28 8.65
C THR A 108 -3.92 -9.59 7.76
N PRO A 109 -5.22 -9.79 8.00
CA PRO A 109 -6.29 -9.04 7.33
C PRO A 109 -6.14 -7.53 7.50
N PHE A 110 -5.65 -7.07 8.66
CA PHE A 110 -5.38 -5.66 8.90
C PHE A 110 -4.33 -5.13 7.90
N VAL A 111 -3.17 -5.77 7.81
CA VAL A 111 -2.12 -5.35 6.85
C VAL A 111 -2.63 -5.40 5.42
N ALA A 112 -3.38 -6.45 5.05
CA ALA A 112 -3.95 -6.58 3.71
C ALA A 112 -4.88 -5.42 3.33
N THR A 113 -5.67 -4.92 4.28
CA THR A 113 -6.62 -3.83 4.04
C THR A 113 -6.02 -2.45 4.28
N PHE A 114 -5.04 -2.35 5.18
CA PHE A 114 -4.38 -1.09 5.51
C PHE A 114 -3.36 -0.70 4.43
N VAL A 115 -2.59 -1.65 3.88
CA VAL A 115 -1.55 -1.36 2.89
C VAL A 115 -2.09 -1.59 1.48
N GLY A 116 -2.42 -0.48 0.81
CA GLY A 116 -3.06 -0.49 -0.50
C GLY A 116 -4.53 -0.93 -0.43
N GLU A 117 -5.15 -1.04 -1.59
CA GLU A 117 -6.54 -1.46 -1.71
C GLU A 117 -6.63 -2.95 -1.98
N ASN A 118 -7.67 -3.60 -1.48
CA ASN A 118 -7.94 -5.01 -1.67
C ASN A 118 -9.42 -5.29 -1.84
N ASN A 119 -9.73 -6.27 -2.68
CA ASN A 119 -11.02 -6.93 -2.68
C ASN A 119 -10.97 -8.11 -1.71
N ALA A 120 -11.91 -8.17 -0.78
CA ALA A 120 -12.01 -9.24 0.22
C ALA A 120 -13.16 -10.18 -0.14
N PHE A 121 -12.86 -11.44 -0.35
CA PHE A 121 -13.84 -12.48 -0.65
C PHE A 121 -13.91 -13.46 0.53
N TYR A 122 -15.03 -13.47 1.20
CA TYR A 122 -15.31 -14.41 2.30
C TYR A 122 -15.76 -15.74 1.71
N GLY A 123 -15.17 -16.84 2.14
CA GLY A 123 -15.50 -18.15 1.60
C GLY A 123 -15.07 -19.30 2.49
N LYS A 124 -15.29 -20.51 2.00
CA LYS A 124 -14.89 -21.76 2.64
C LYS A 124 -13.89 -22.51 1.80
N VAL A 125 -12.92 -23.11 2.46
CA VAL A 125 -11.93 -23.95 1.81
C VAL A 125 -12.61 -25.21 1.25
N GLU A 126 -12.50 -25.44 -0.05
CA GLU A 126 -12.91 -26.68 -0.70
C GLU A 126 -11.80 -27.74 -0.64
N LYS A 127 -10.58 -27.34 -1.00
CA LYS A 127 -9.43 -28.24 -1.13
C LYS A 127 -8.12 -27.49 -0.91
N VAL A 128 -7.13 -28.22 -0.43
CA VAL A 128 -5.75 -27.72 -0.27
C VAL A 128 -4.82 -28.64 -1.02
N GLU A 129 -4.02 -28.13 -1.94
CA GLU A 129 -3.04 -28.89 -2.75
C GLU A 129 -1.79 -28.04 -3.02
N GLY A 130 -0.61 -28.57 -2.69
CA GLY A 130 0.67 -27.95 -3.05
C GLY A 130 0.85 -26.50 -2.59
N GLY A 131 0.35 -26.13 -1.40
CA GLY A 131 0.41 -24.75 -0.89
C GLY A 131 -0.64 -23.80 -1.49
N LYS A 132 -1.49 -24.31 -2.39
CA LYS A 132 -2.64 -23.58 -2.93
C LYS A 132 -3.92 -24.01 -2.23
N VAL A 133 -4.81 -23.06 -2.03
CA VAL A 133 -6.12 -23.26 -1.40
C VAL A 133 -7.21 -22.93 -2.40
N LYS A 134 -8.10 -23.89 -2.63
CA LYS A 134 -9.32 -23.66 -3.42
C LYS A 134 -10.42 -23.21 -2.48
N VAL A 135 -10.97 -22.02 -2.73
CA VAL A 135 -11.96 -21.34 -1.87
C VAL A 135 -13.25 -21.20 -2.66
N GLN A 136 -14.36 -21.59 -2.05
CA GLN A 136 -15.69 -21.35 -2.58
C GLN A 136 -16.26 -20.06 -1.97
N THR A 137 -16.66 -19.11 -2.81
CA THR A 137 -17.24 -17.84 -2.43
C THR A 137 -18.25 -17.36 -3.48
N GLY A 138 -19.41 -16.88 -3.06
CA GLY A 138 -20.41 -16.26 -3.94
C GLY A 138 -20.85 -17.11 -5.14
N GLY A 139 -20.86 -18.45 -5.02
CA GLY A 139 -21.20 -19.37 -6.10
C GLY A 139 -20.07 -19.67 -7.10
N SER A 140 -18.89 -19.12 -6.89
CA SER A 140 -17.68 -19.37 -7.69
C SER A 140 -16.57 -19.98 -6.85
N SER A 141 -15.68 -20.72 -7.49
CA SER A 141 -14.49 -21.28 -6.82
C SER A 141 -13.22 -20.61 -7.34
N PHE A 142 -12.36 -20.19 -6.43
CA PHE A 142 -11.09 -19.55 -6.74
C PHE A 142 -9.93 -20.33 -6.12
N VAL A 143 -8.78 -20.25 -6.74
CA VAL A 143 -7.54 -20.85 -6.25
C VAL A 143 -6.58 -19.72 -5.88
N GLY A 144 -6.22 -19.64 -4.61
CA GLY A 144 -5.26 -18.69 -4.07
C GLY A 144 -4.07 -19.37 -3.45
N GLN A 145 -3.10 -18.57 -3.05
CA GLN A 145 -1.96 -19.03 -2.26
C GLN A 145 -2.35 -19.05 -0.77
N ALA A 146 -1.93 -20.10 -0.05
CA ALA A 146 -2.14 -20.17 1.37
C ALA A 146 -1.39 -19.04 2.07
N GLY A 147 -2.08 -18.24 2.87
CA GLY A 147 -1.50 -17.24 3.75
C GLY A 147 -1.23 -17.79 5.16
N LEU A 148 -1.03 -16.88 6.10
CA LEU A 148 -0.90 -17.22 7.52
C LEU A 148 -2.28 -17.30 8.20
N GLY A 149 -2.34 -17.95 9.35
CA GLY A 149 -3.49 -17.87 10.25
C GLY A 149 -3.60 -16.49 10.92
N LEU A 150 -4.74 -16.21 11.55
CA LEU A 150 -4.97 -14.96 12.26
C LEU A 150 -3.96 -14.72 13.39
N ASP A 151 -3.35 -15.79 13.92
CA ASP A 151 -2.27 -15.74 14.92
C ASP A 151 -0.87 -15.48 14.34
N LYS A 152 -0.78 -15.10 13.05
CA LYS A 152 0.45 -14.84 12.30
C LYS A 152 1.38 -16.07 12.14
N LYS A 153 0.84 -17.28 12.38
CA LYS A 153 1.56 -18.54 12.23
C LYS A 153 1.16 -19.28 10.96
N ASN A 154 2.02 -20.17 10.50
CA ASN A 154 1.68 -21.08 9.42
C ASN A 154 0.47 -21.94 9.80
N TYR A 155 -0.64 -21.69 9.12
CA TYR A 155 -1.89 -22.41 9.34
C TYR A 155 -2.03 -23.54 8.31
N LYS A 156 -2.39 -24.72 8.77
CA LYS A 156 -2.73 -25.85 7.89
C LYS A 156 -4.21 -25.83 7.58
N PHE A 157 -4.55 -25.17 6.49
CA PHE A 157 -5.93 -25.10 6.02
C PHE A 157 -6.52 -26.49 5.78
N LYS A 158 -7.79 -26.66 6.14
CA LYS A 158 -8.59 -27.88 5.95
C LYS A 158 -9.86 -27.52 5.17
N SER A 159 -10.43 -28.53 4.50
CA SER A 159 -11.76 -28.37 3.88
C SER A 159 -12.79 -27.98 4.92
N GLY A 160 -13.60 -26.96 4.61
CA GLY A 160 -14.60 -26.39 5.49
C GLY A 160 -14.15 -25.18 6.31
N ASP A 161 -12.84 -24.90 6.40
CA ASP A 161 -12.34 -23.71 7.10
C ASP A 161 -12.90 -22.43 6.47
N GLU A 162 -13.31 -21.49 7.31
CA GLU A 162 -13.69 -20.14 6.87
C GLU A 162 -12.46 -19.29 6.64
N VAL A 163 -12.39 -18.63 5.48
CA VAL A 163 -11.23 -17.87 5.05
C VAL A 163 -11.64 -16.57 4.37
N ILE A 164 -10.73 -15.62 4.38
CA ILE A 164 -10.81 -14.40 3.57
C ILE A 164 -9.73 -14.48 2.51
N MET A 165 -10.15 -14.37 1.24
CA MET A 165 -9.23 -14.25 0.12
C MET A 165 -9.12 -12.79 -0.30
N PHE A 166 -7.91 -12.26 -0.32
CA PHE A 166 -7.62 -10.90 -0.78
C PHE A 166 -7.12 -10.91 -2.21
N VAL A 167 -7.63 -9.97 -3.02
CA VAL A 167 -7.21 -9.79 -4.42
C VAL A 167 -7.02 -8.30 -4.70
N ARG A 168 -5.83 -7.92 -5.14
CA ARG A 168 -5.54 -6.54 -5.51
C ARG A 168 -6.38 -6.09 -6.71
N PRO A 169 -6.91 -4.85 -6.72
CA PRO A 169 -7.69 -4.34 -7.84
C PRO A 169 -6.97 -4.39 -9.19
N GLU A 170 -5.67 -4.14 -9.21
CA GLU A 170 -4.82 -4.18 -10.39
C GLU A 170 -4.50 -5.60 -10.89
N SER A 171 -4.70 -6.62 -10.05
CA SER A 171 -4.53 -8.03 -10.42
C SER A 171 -5.73 -8.62 -11.14
N ILE A 172 -6.87 -7.91 -11.14
CA ILE A 172 -8.08 -8.33 -11.83
C ILE A 172 -8.02 -7.83 -13.27
N ASN A 173 -8.33 -8.70 -14.22
CA ASN A 173 -8.34 -8.36 -15.64
C ASN A 173 -9.73 -8.56 -16.24
N LEU A 174 -10.18 -7.60 -17.06
CA LEU A 174 -11.37 -7.73 -17.88
C LEU A 174 -11.07 -8.62 -19.08
N LYS A 175 -11.93 -9.58 -19.34
CA LYS A 175 -11.87 -10.40 -20.55
C LYS A 175 -13.25 -10.52 -21.18
N SER A 176 -13.28 -10.31 -22.47
CA SER A 176 -14.51 -10.35 -23.28
C SER A 176 -14.85 -11.75 -23.83
N ASN A 177 -14.02 -12.79 -23.62
CA ASN A 177 -14.20 -14.09 -24.27
C ASN A 177 -14.22 -15.28 -23.32
N SER A 178 -15.14 -16.19 -23.65
CA SER A 178 -15.65 -17.37 -22.95
C SER A 178 -14.70 -18.56 -22.75
N LYS A 179 -13.39 -18.40 -22.77
CA LYS A 179 -12.49 -19.45 -22.28
C LYS A 179 -12.57 -19.47 -20.76
N LYS A 180 -13.04 -20.58 -20.18
CA LYS A 180 -12.97 -20.83 -18.73
C LYS A 180 -11.52 -20.70 -18.28
N LEU A 181 -11.19 -19.57 -17.70
CA LEU A 181 -9.92 -19.34 -17.04
C LEU A 181 -10.06 -19.76 -15.59
N GLN A 182 -8.98 -20.24 -15.03
CA GLN A 182 -8.87 -20.39 -13.59
C GLN A 182 -9.10 -19.00 -12.94
N ASN A 183 -9.88 -18.94 -11.86
CA ASN A 183 -10.19 -17.69 -11.17
C ASN A 183 -10.97 -16.68 -12.03
N SER A 184 -12.05 -17.10 -12.65
CA SER A 184 -12.93 -16.22 -13.41
C SER A 184 -14.32 -16.14 -12.78
N PHE A 185 -14.93 -14.98 -12.86
CA PHE A 185 -16.31 -14.74 -12.40
C PHE A 185 -17.01 -13.75 -13.32
N SER A 186 -18.33 -13.75 -13.28
CA SER A 186 -19.16 -12.78 -13.98
C SER A 186 -19.59 -11.67 -13.03
N ALA A 187 -19.55 -10.45 -13.50
CA ALA A 187 -19.94 -9.28 -12.71
C ALA A 187 -20.56 -8.21 -13.60
N GLU A 188 -21.43 -7.40 -13.02
CA GLU A 188 -22.06 -6.25 -13.64
C GLU A 188 -21.26 -4.98 -13.29
N VAL A 189 -20.99 -4.13 -14.29
CA VAL A 189 -20.36 -2.82 -14.07
C VAL A 189 -21.39 -1.88 -13.43
N LYS A 190 -21.03 -1.29 -12.30
CA LYS A 190 -21.87 -0.30 -11.60
C LYS A 190 -21.42 1.13 -11.90
N THR A 191 -20.14 1.39 -11.76
CA THR A 191 -19.59 2.74 -11.93
C THR A 191 -18.16 2.65 -12.46
N ILE A 192 -17.78 3.62 -13.27
CA ILE A 192 -16.41 3.80 -13.75
C ILE A 192 -15.96 5.19 -13.32
N GLU A 193 -14.86 5.25 -12.57
CA GLU A 193 -14.22 6.49 -12.13
C GLU A 193 -12.89 6.68 -12.86
N PHE A 194 -12.67 7.87 -13.40
CA PHE A 194 -11.47 8.22 -14.12
C PHE A 194 -10.53 9.07 -13.24
N GLU A 195 -9.34 8.55 -12.97
CA GLU A 195 -8.30 9.23 -12.20
C GLU A 195 -7.08 9.57 -13.07
N GLY A 196 -7.28 10.07 -14.27
CA GLY A 196 -6.21 10.46 -15.19
C GLY A 196 -5.48 9.25 -15.80
N ASN A 197 -4.46 8.73 -15.13
CA ASN A 197 -3.70 7.58 -15.63
C ASN A 197 -4.33 6.22 -15.33
N ARG A 198 -5.38 6.17 -14.53
CA ARG A 198 -6.11 4.96 -14.14
C ARG A 198 -7.61 5.13 -14.29
N LYS A 199 -8.30 4.02 -14.50
CA LYS A 199 -9.76 3.89 -14.39
C LYS A 199 -10.04 2.88 -13.28
N ASN A 200 -10.84 3.28 -12.30
CA ASN A 200 -11.37 2.39 -11.27
C ASN A 200 -12.77 1.96 -11.69
N ILE A 201 -12.96 0.67 -11.84
CA ILE A 201 -14.22 0.08 -12.27
C ILE A 201 -14.82 -0.66 -11.09
N PHE A 202 -15.98 -0.23 -10.66
CA PHE A 202 -16.73 -0.86 -9.58
C PHE A 202 -17.71 -1.86 -10.17
N LEU A 203 -17.59 -3.09 -9.74
CA LEU A 203 -18.33 -4.23 -10.25
C LEU A 203 -19.16 -4.83 -9.12
N LYS A 204 -20.27 -5.47 -9.48
CA LYS A 204 -21.03 -6.31 -8.59
C LYS A 204 -21.09 -7.74 -9.14
N SER A 205 -20.57 -8.69 -8.38
CA SER A 205 -20.59 -10.09 -8.78
C SER A 205 -21.99 -10.71 -8.65
N THR A 206 -22.21 -11.84 -9.29
CA THR A 206 -23.45 -12.63 -9.15
C THR A 206 -23.74 -13.06 -7.72
N GLY A 207 -22.71 -13.14 -6.87
CA GLY A 207 -22.83 -13.38 -5.42
C GLY A 207 -23.05 -12.12 -4.58
N ASN A 208 -23.40 -10.98 -5.20
CA ASN A 208 -23.65 -9.69 -4.55
C ASN A 208 -22.42 -9.09 -3.82
N VAL A 209 -21.20 -9.50 -4.20
CA VAL A 209 -19.93 -8.96 -3.67
C VAL A 209 -19.53 -7.76 -4.50
N ASP A 210 -19.22 -6.65 -3.83
CA ASP A 210 -18.66 -5.46 -4.46
C ASP A 210 -17.18 -5.68 -4.75
N ILE A 211 -16.76 -5.39 -5.99
CA ILE A 211 -15.41 -5.64 -6.47
C ILE A 211 -14.90 -4.37 -7.14
N ARG A 212 -13.68 -3.99 -6.80
CA ARG A 212 -12.96 -2.91 -7.45
C ARG A 212 -11.88 -3.48 -8.36
N LEU A 213 -11.83 -2.98 -9.57
CA LEU A 213 -10.83 -3.28 -10.58
C LEU A 213 -10.13 -1.97 -10.96
N SER A 214 -8.81 -1.98 -11.02
CA SER A 214 -8.02 -0.82 -11.43
C SER A 214 -7.23 -1.13 -12.69
N VAL A 215 -7.47 -0.37 -13.75
CA VAL A 215 -6.78 -0.54 -15.05
C VAL A 215 -6.09 0.75 -15.46
N SER A 216 -4.99 0.64 -16.21
CA SER A 216 -4.36 1.80 -16.85
C SER A 216 -5.33 2.42 -17.87
N SER A 217 -5.43 3.75 -17.91
CA SER A 217 -6.33 4.45 -18.84
C SER A 217 -6.00 4.21 -20.31
N GLY A 218 -4.77 3.79 -20.63
CA GLY A 218 -4.36 3.41 -21.98
C GLY A 218 -4.60 1.94 -22.36
N SER A 219 -4.95 1.07 -21.40
CA SER A 219 -5.35 -0.30 -21.71
C SER A 219 -6.78 -0.30 -22.24
N GLY A 220 -6.97 -0.84 -23.47
CA GLY A 220 -8.26 -0.82 -24.15
C GLY A 220 -9.38 -1.45 -23.33
N THR A 221 -10.20 -0.61 -22.75
CA THR A 221 -11.53 -0.96 -22.21
C THR A 221 -12.59 -0.89 -23.32
N THR A 222 -12.22 -1.31 -24.53
CA THR A 222 -13.13 -1.39 -25.67
C THR A 222 -14.26 -2.36 -25.35
N GLY A 223 -15.48 -1.81 -25.14
CA GLY A 223 -16.69 -2.56 -24.88
C GLY A 223 -17.35 -2.36 -23.51
N LEU A 224 -16.90 -1.34 -22.73
CA LEU A 224 -17.51 -0.95 -21.45
C LEU A 224 -18.18 0.44 -21.52
N GLU A 225 -18.50 0.93 -22.73
CA GLU A 225 -19.29 2.14 -22.93
C GLU A 225 -20.79 1.84 -22.89
#